data_85d42171ceb0c81fb1da5b56bb840304
#
_entry.id   85d42171ceb0c81fb1da5b56bb840304
#
_cell.length_a   1.000
_cell.length_b   1.000
_cell.length_c   1.000
_cell.angle_alpha   90.00
_cell.angle_beta   90.00
_cell.angle_gamma   90.00
#
_symmetry.space_group_name_H-M   'P 1'
#
loop_
_entity.id
_entity.type
_entity.pdbx_description
1 polymer ?
#
loop_
_entity_poly.entity_id
_entity_poly.type
_entity_poly.pdbx_seq_one_letter_code
_entity_poly.pdbx_strand_id
1 'polypeptide(L)'
;MQKDYKVAVLSRGYKRKSKGFVLARPDTSVQMIGDEPFQMKQKFPDIHMAVDRDRCHGIEQLCNSHIAPGTEVIILDDAFQHRYVKPGINILLVDYHRLICEDTLLPAGRMREPENGKSRAHIVIVTKCPKDITPMDLRVLSKQMELYPYQQLYFTTLAYGKLHPLFTVGNAVPLKR
;
A
#
# COMPACT_ATOMS: atom_id res chain seq x y z
N MET A 1 10.77 -3.83 -9.30
CA MET A 1 11.36 -2.71 -8.54
C MET A 1 12.54 -3.18 -7.67
N GLN A 2 12.36 -4.01 -6.62
CA GLN A 2 13.51 -4.38 -5.76
C GLN A 2 14.63 -5.19 -6.45
N LYS A 3 14.41 -5.71 -7.65
CA LYS A 3 15.48 -6.35 -8.45
C LYS A 3 16.39 -5.34 -9.13
N ASP A 4 15.88 -4.14 -9.39
CA ASP A 4 16.54 -3.12 -10.20
C ASP A 4 16.88 -1.88 -9.40
N TYR A 5 16.23 -1.68 -8.25
CA TYR A 5 16.37 -0.48 -7.41
C TYR A 5 16.50 -0.85 -5.93
N LYS A 6 17.22 -0.05 -5.18
CA LYS A 6 17.21 -0.08 -3.71
C LYS A 6 15.95 0.61 -3.22
N VAL A 7 15.01 -0.19 -2.74
CA VAL A 7 13.67 0.26 -2.34
C VAL A 7 13.60 0.44 -0.83
N ALA A 8 13.06 1.57 -0.40
CA ALA A 8 12.57 1.78 0.95
C ALA A 8 11.04 1.81 0.97
N VAL A 9 10.43 1.30 2.02
CA VAL A 9 8.99 1.43 2.30
C VAL A 9 8.81 2.17 3.61
N LEU A 10 8.01 3.22 3.60
CA LEU A 10 7.67 4.02 4.78
C LEU A 10 6.19 3.87 5.10
N SER A 11 5.88 3.21 6.21
CA SER A 11 4.53 3.08 6.74
C SER A 11 4.33 3.94 8.00
N ARG A 12 3.08 4.10 8.42
CA ARG A 12 2.74 4.78 9.68
C ARG A 12 3.06 3.93 10.91
N GLY A 13 3.03 2.62 10.75
CA GLY A 13 3.15 1.69 11.86
C GLY A 13 1.91 1.75 12.78
N TYR A 14 0.74 1.41 12.24
CA TYR A 14 -0.51 1.41 13.00
C TYR A 14 -0.41 0.48 14.22
N LYS A 15 -0.89 0.96 15.39
CA LYS A 15 -0.84 0.26 16.70
C LYS A 15 0.56 -0.14 17.21
N ARG A 16 1.65 0.37 16.63
CA ARG A 16 2.99 0.14 17.15
C ARG A 16 3.20 0.78 18.52
N LYS A 17 4.08 0.20 19.34
CA LYS A 17 4.46 0.76 20.64
C LYS A 17 5.59 1.80 20.56
N SER A 18 6.41 1.75 19.51
CA SER A 18 7.50 2.69 19.31
C SER A 18 7.02 4.09 18.91
N LYS A 19 7.86 5.10 19.11
CA LYS A 19 7.63 6.49 18.70
C LYS A 19 8.72 6.95 17.73
N GLY A 20 8.41 7.98 16.92
CA GLY A 20 9.35 8.54 15.96
C GLY A 20 9.73 7.58 14.84
N PHE A 21 10.86 7.85 14.20
CA PHE A 21 11.39 7.00 13.13
C PHE A 21 11.98 5.71 13.66
N VAL A 22 11.63 4.59 13.03
CA VAL A 22 12.23 3.28 13.29
C VAL A 22 12.51 2.60 11.96
N LEU A 23 13.79 2.30 11.70
CA LEU A 23 14.19 1.43 10.60
C LEU A 23 14.21 -0.02 11.08
N ALA A 24 13.44 -0.88 10.41
CA ALA A 24 13.35 -2.30 10.77
C ALA A 24 14.67 -3.04 10.47
N ARG A 25 15.16 -3.72 11.47
CA ARG A 25 16.30 -4.65 11.43
C ARG A 25 15.78 -6.10 11.44
N PRO A 26 16.62 -7.11 11.17
CA PRO A 26 16.20 -8.51 11.20
C PRO A 26 15.58 -8.96 12.53
N ASP A 27 16.02 -8.36 13.63
CA ASP A 27 15.59 -8.65 15.03
C ASP A 27 14.43 -7.74 15.50
N THR A 28 13.95 -6.82 14.65
CA THR A 28 12.86 -5.90 15.02
C THR A 28 11.57 -6.65 15.24
N SER A 29 10.96 -6.49 16.42
CA SER A 29 9.71 -7.15 16.76
C SER A 29 8.50 -6.47 16.10
N VAL A 30 7.41 -7.23 15.96
CA VAL A 30 6.11 -6.74 15.47
C VAL A 30 5.58 -5.58 16.31
N GLN A 31 5.83 -5.58 17.62
CA GLN A 31 5.38 -4.52 18.51
C GLN A 31 6.06 -3.18 18.25
N MET A 32 7.27 -3.21 17.69
CA MET A 32 8.05 -2.00 17.38
C MET A 32 7.57 -1.30 16.12
N ILE A 33 7.13 -2.04 15.11
CA ILE A 33 6.82 -1.47 13.79
C ILE A 33 5.37 -1.68 13.35
N GLY A 34 4.62 -2.58 14.00
CA GLY A 34 3.24 -2.96 13.64
C GLY A 34 3.19 -4.17 12.71
N ASP A 35 2.00 -4.76 12.57
CA ASP A 35 1.79 -6.05 11.89
C ASP A 35 2.12 -5.98 10.39
N GLU A 36 1.57 -4.99 9.68
CA GLU A 36 1.76 -4.84 8.23
C GLU A 36 3.21 -4.57 7.83
N PRO A 37 3.92 -3.60 8.44
CA PRO A 37 5.34 -3.38 8.17
C PRO A 37 6.21 -4.60 8.51
N PHE A 38 5.86 -5.32 9.57
CA PHE A 38 6.56 -6.55 9.94
C PHE A 38 6.41 -7.63 8.87
N GLN A 39 5.18 -7.88 8.39
CA GLN A 39 4.92 -8.82 7.29
C GLN A 39 5.66 -8.42 6.00
N MET A 40 5.66 -7.13 5.66
CA MET A 40 6.40 -6.63 4.50
C MET A 40 7.90 -6.92 4.62
N LYS A 41 8.49 -6.65 5.80
CA LYS A 41 9.91 -6.91 6.04
C LYS A 41 10.26 -8.39 5.97
N GLN A 42 9.39 -9.27 6.50
CA GLN A 42 9.57 -10.73 6.40
C GLN A 42 9.50 -11.22 4.95
N LYS A 43 8.55 -10.70 4.18
CA LYS A 43 8.35 -11.09 2.78
C LYS A 43 9.43 -10.53 1.84
N PHE A 44 9.97 -9.36 2.16
CA PHE A 44 10.95 -8.64 1.36
C PHE A 44 12.15 -8.24 2.23
N PRO A 45 13.04 -9.18 2.57
CA PRO A 45 14.14 -8.92 3.52
C PRO A 45 15.13 -7.85 3.04
N ASP A 46 15.25 -7.64 1.73
CA ASP A 46 16.23 -6.73 1.14
C ASP A 46 15.78 -5.26 1.07
N ILE A 47 14.51 -4.97 1.38
CA ILE A 47 14.03 -3.58 1.41
C ILE A 47 14.41 -2.88 2.73
N HIS A 48 14.57 -1.57 2.65
CA HIS A 48 14.58 -0.71 3.84
C HIS A 48 13.16 -0.48 4.32
N MET A 49 12.68 -1.25 5.30
CA MET A 49 11.36 -1.06 5.90
C MET A 49 11.47 -0.08 7.06
N ALA A 50 10.77 1.04 6.99
CA ALA A 50 10.75 2.04 8.04
C ALA A 50 9.31 2.43 8.43
N VAL A 51 9.17 2.89 9.65
CA VAL A 51 7.90 3.42 10.16
C VAL A 51 8.12 4.78 10.81
N ASP A 52 7.27 5.73 10.42
CA ASP A 52 7.18 7.02 11.08
C ASP A 52 5.75 7.57 10.94
N ARG A 53 5.26 8.25 11.97
CA ARG A 53 3.99 8.98 11.89
C ARG A 53 4.13 10.23 11.02
N ASP A 54 5.27 10.91 11.13
CA ASP A 54 5.64 12.04 10.28
C ASP A 54 6.33 11.53 9.02
N ARG A 55 5.64 11.65 7.89
CA ARG A 55 6.15 11.18 6.60
C ARG A 55 7.30 12.03 6.07
N CYS A 56 7.29 13.35 6.36
CA CYS A 56 8.37 14.23 5.93
C CYS A 56 9.67 13.85 6.65
N HIS A 57 9.62 13.75 7.98
CA HIS A 57 10.75 13.29 8.77
C HIS A 57 11.22 11.88 8.37
N GLY A 58 10.27 10.94 8.18
CA GLY A 58 10.62 9.58 7.75
C GLY A 58 11.34 9.52 6.40
N ILE A 59 10.93 10.36 5.43
CA ILE A 59 11.60 10.49 4.13
C ILE A 59 13.00 11.07 4.29
N GLU A 60 13.16 12.13 5.06
CA GLU A 60 14.47 12.73 5.36
C GLU A 60 15.45 11.71 5.93
N GLN A 61 14.99 10.88 6.90
CA GLN A 61 15.79 9.81 7.45
C GLN A 61 16.17 8.75 6.41
N LEU A 62 15.23 8.36 5.53
CA LEU A 62 15.48 7.37 4.48
C LEU A 62 16.36 7.91 3.34
N CYS A 63 16.42 9.22 3.13
CA CYS A 63 17.36 9.86 2.20
C CYS A 63 18.77 9.95 2.78
N ASN A 64 18.94 9.76 4.09
CA ASN A 64 20.26 9.78 4.71
C ASN A 64 21.00 8.47 4.45
N SER A 65 22.12 8.55 3.72
CA SER A 65 22.94 7.39 3.32
C SER A 65 23.55 6.61 4.51
N HIS A 66 23.67 7.22 5.69
CA HIS A 66 24.12 6.53 6.91
C HIS A 66 23.02 5.67 7.53
N ILE A 67 21.74 5.99 7.25
CA ILE A 67 20.59 5.28 7.82
C ILE A 67 20.09 4.22 6.86
N ALA A 68 19.85 4.59 5.60
CA ALA A 68 19.33 3.72 4.55
C ALA A 68 20.20 3.82 3.27
N PRO A 69 21.39 3.19 3.28
CA PRO A 69 22.36 3.37 2.21
C PRO A 69 21.83 2.90 0.85
N GLY A 70 22.03 3.78 -0.14
CA GLY A 70 21.69 3.49 -1.53
C GLY A 70 20.20 3.50 -1.85
N THR A 71 19.34 4.03 -0.99
CA THR A 71 17.89 4.15 -1.29
C THR A 71 17.68 5.01 -2.53
N GLU A 72 17.03 4.43 -3.54
CA GLU A 72 16.72 5.09 -4.82
C GLU A 72 15.23 5.39 -4.94
N VAL A 73 14.38 4.54 -4.35
CA VAL A 73 12.92 4.65 -4.41
C VAL A 73 12.33 4.52 -3.01
N ILE A 74 11.48 5.47 -2.63
CA ILE A 74 10.71 5.41 -1.38
C ILE A 74 9.23 5.21 -1.72
N ILE A 75 8.66 4.10 -1.25
CA ILE A 75 7.23 3.80 -1.34
C ILE A 75 6.56 4.22 -0.05
N LEU A 76 5.57 5.11 -0.14
CA LEU A 76 4.76 5.52 1.00
C LEU A 76 3.52 4.62 1.09
N ASP A 77 3.40 3.88 2.16
CA ASP A 77 2.27 3.00 2.43
C ASP A 77 1.14 3.74 3.16
N ASP A 78 -0.11 3.53 2.70
CA ASP A 78 -1.34 4.20 3.18
C ASP A 78 -1.16 5.72 3.39
N ALA A 79 -0.60 6.39 2.37
CA ALA A 79 -0.22 7.80 2.47
C ALA A 79 -1.01 8.74 1.56
N PHE A 80 -2.03 8.26 0.85
CA PHE A 80 -2.76 9.07 -0.13
C PHE A 80 -3.40 10.33 0.49
N GLN A 81 -3.83 10.28 1.74
CA GLN A 81 -4.36 11.42 2.48
C GLN A 81 -3.28 12.35 3.06
N HIS A 82 -1.99 11.97 2.99
CA HIS A 82 -0.91 12.77 3.56
C HIS A 82 -0.43 13.85 2.58
N ARG A 83 -0.97 15.06 2.71
CA ARG A 83 -0.80 16.16 1.74
C ARG A 83 0.50 16.96 1.89
N TYR A 84 1.27 16.73 2.96
CA TYR A 84 2.55 17.44 3.19
C TYR A 84 3.70 16.91 2.34
N VAL A 85 3.52 15.74 1.73
CA VAL A 85 4.47 15.14 0.79
C VAL A 85 3.86 15.16 -0.60
N LYS A 86 4.63 15.62 -1.59
CA LYS A 86 4.25 15.55 -3.01
C LYS A 86 5.05 14.42 -3.68
N PRO A 87 4.51 13.20 -3.79
CA PRO A 87 5.20 12.10 -4.45
C PRO A 87 5.23 12.29 -5.96
N GLY A 88 6.21 11.71 -6.63
CA GLY A 88 6.31 11.71 -8.10
C GLY A 88 5.16 10.93 -8.75
N ILE A 89 4.73 9.84 -8.11
CA ILE A 89 3.60 9.01 -8.58
C ILE A 89 2.66 8.75 -7.41
N ASN A 90 1.38 9.06 -7.61
CA ASN A 90 0.29 8.73 -6.70
C ASN A 90 -0.54 7.58 -7.27
N ILE A 91 -0.67 6.50 -6.51
CA ILE A 91 -1.50 5.36 -6.85
C ILE A 91 -2.69 5.30 -5.88
N LEU A 92 -3.90 5.34 -6.40
CA LEU A 92 -5.13 5.21 -5.63
C LEU A 92 -5.68 3.78 -5.81
N LEU A 93 -5.84 3.07 -4.70
CA LEU A 93 -6.49 1.76 -4.68
C LEU A 93 -7.97 1.92 -4.35
N VAL A 94 -8.82 1.32 -5.17
CA VAL A 94 -10.29 1.32 -5.02
C VAL A 94 -10.75 -0.12 -4.88
N ASP A 95 -11.59 -0.42 -3.91
CA ASP A 95 -12.19 -1.75 -3.77
C ASP A 95 -13.36 -1.88 -4.76
N TYR A 96 -13.38 -2.96 -5.57
CA TYR A 96 -14.47 -3.26 -6.51
C TYR A 96 -15.85 -3.28 -5.85
N HIS A 97 -15.93 -3.80 -4.62
CA HIS A 97 -17.18 -3.87 -3.86
C HIS A 97 -17.56 -2.54 -3.18
N ARG A 98 -16.75 -1.50 -3.38
CA ARG A 98 -16.94 -0.16 -2.78
C ARG A 98 -16.26 0.91 -3.63
N LEU A 99 -16.92 1.24 -4.71
CA LEU A 99 -16.44 2.31 -5.58
C LEU A 99 -16.51 3.66 -4.86
N ILE A 100 -15.55 4.52 -5.14
CA ILE A 100 -15.49 5.88 -4.52
C ILE A 100 -16.66 6.76 -4.95
N CYS A 101 -17.27 6.52 -6.10
CA CYS A 101 -18.46 7.21 -6.60
C CYS A 101 -19.75 6.77 -5.90
N GLU A 102 -19.76 5.65 -5.19
CA GLU A 102 -20.92 5.09 -4.49
C GLU A 102 -20.83 5.23 -2.96
N ASP A 103 -19.68 5.65 -2.44
CA ASP A 103 -19.45 5.78 -0.99
C ASP A 103 -19.54 7.25 -0.55
N THR A 104 -19.82 7.47 0.71
CA THR A 104 -19.95 8.79 1.31
C THR A 104 -18.85 9.03 2.36
N LEU A 105 -18.69 10.30 2.73
CA LEU A 105 -17.71 10.69 3.74
C LEU A 105 -18.11 10.17 5.13
N LEU A 106 -17.11 9.93 5.96
CA LEU A 106 -17.32 9.71 7.40
C LEU A 106 -18.11 10.87 8.02
N PRO A 107 -19.07 10.60 8.94
CA PRO A 107 -19.44 9.32 9.51
C PRO A 107 -20.53 8.56 8.72
N ALA A 108 -21.14 9.16 7.70
CA ALA A 108 -22.25 8.57 6.93
C ALA A 108 -21.78 7.39 6.04
N GLY A 109 -20.54 7.42 5.58
CA GLY A 109 -19.88 6.35 4.83
C GLY A 109 -18.50 6.06 5.41
N ARG A 110 -17.57 5.62 4.55
CA ARG A 110 -16.22 5.23 4.96
C ARG A 110 -15.10 6.00 4.26
N MET A 111 -15.45 6.93 3.38
CA MET A 111 -14.43 7.76 2.74
C MET A 111 -13.79 8.70 3.75
N ARG A 112 -12.46 8.77 3.72
CA ARG A 112 -11.65 9.66 4.57
C ARG A 112 -11.54 11.07 3.99
N GLU A 113 -11.82 11.23 2.69
CA GLU A 113 -11.79 12.49 1.96
C GLU A 113 -12.82 12.52 0.83
N PRO A 114 -13.21 13.68 0.32
CA PRO A 114 -14.16 13.79 -0.78
C PRO A 114 -13.65 13.10 -2.04
N GLU A 115 -14.59 12.66 -2.88
CA GLU A 115 -14.29 11.96 -4.15
C GLU A 115 -13.36 12.76 -5.08
N ASN A 116 -13.48 14.09 -5.09
CA ASN A 116 -12.59 14.95 -5.87
C ASN A 116 -11.09 14.80 -5.49
N GLY A 117 -10.78 14.23 -4.31
CA GLY A 117 -9.42 13.87 -3.94
C GLY A 117 -8.74 12.91 -4.91
N LYS A 118 -9.53 12.13 -5.69
CA LYS A 118 -9.03 11.25 -6.76
C LYS A 118 -8.20 12.00 -7.80
N SER A 119 -8.41 13.32 -7.97
CA SER A 119 -7.64 14.15 -8.91
C SER A 119 -6.13 14.14 -8.66
N ARG A 120 -5.68 13.80 -7.46
CA ARG A 120 -4.24 13.68 -7.16
C ARG A 120 -3.61 12.37 -7.66
N ALA A 121 -4.42 11.37 -7.98
CA ALA A 121 -3.93 10.09 -8.47
C ALA A 121 -3.43 10.20 -9.92
N HIS A 122 -2.29 9.60 -10.20
CA HIS A 122 -1.80 9.37 -11.55
C HIS A 122 -2.29 8.01 -12.07
N ILE A 123 -2.39 7.05 -11.15
CA ILE A 123 -2.83 5.69 -11.43
C ILE A 123 -3.96 5.34 -10.46
N VAL A 124 -5.05 4.80 -10.98
CA VAL A 124 -6.17 4.24 -10.21
C VAL A 124 -6.22 2.74 -10.46
N ILE A 125 -6.25 1.95 -9.40
CA ILE A 125 -6.34 0.49 -9.51
C ILE A 125 -7.59 0.03 -8.79
N VAL A 126 -8.55 -0.51 -9.54
CA VAL A 126 -9.70 -1.21 -8.96
C VAL A 126 -9.26 -2.62 -8.59
N THR A 127 -9.30 -2.90 -7.30
CA THR A 127 -8.83 -4.16 -6.73
C THR A 127 -9.99 -5.10 -6.40
N LYS A 128 -9.69 -6.40 -6.22
CA LYS A 128 -10.65 -7.43 -5.86
C LYS A 128 -11.76 -7.64 -6.89
N CYS A 129 -11.50 -7.32 -8.16
CA CYS A 129 -12.45 -7.63 -9.22
C CYS A 129 -12.73 -9.14 -9.29
N PRO A 130 -13.96 -9.57 -9.63
CA PRO A 130 -14.26 -10.96 -9.92
C PRO A 130 -13.36 -11.51 -11.03
N LYS A 131 -13.06 -12.80 -10.98
CA LYS A 131 -12.22 -13.44 -12.01
C LYS A 131 -12.92 -13.53 -13.38
N ASP A 132 -14.22 -13.56 -13.36
CA ASP A 132 -15.14 -13.67 -14.51
C ASP A 132 -15.72 -12.33 -14.96
N ILE A 133 -15.16 -11.21 -14.51
CA ILE A 133 -15.60 -9.87 -14.90
C ILE A 133 -15.53 -9.72 -16.43
N THR A 134 -16.62 -9.24 -17.03
CA THR A 134 -16.71 -9.11 -18.47
C THR A 134 -16.11 -7.79 -18.99
N PRO A 135 -15.70 -7.71 -20.26
CA PRO A 135 -15.28 -6.44 -20.87
C PRO A 135 -16.35 -5.34 -20.81
N MET A 136 -17.64 -5.72 -20.80
CA MET A 136 -18.74 -4.79 -20.66
C MET A 136 -18.78 -4.18 -19.26
N ASP A 137 -18.62 -5.01 -18.21
CA ASP A 137 -18.56 -4.53 -16.82
C ASP A 137 -17.38 -3.58 -16.63
N LEU A 138 -16.21 -3.90 -17.19
CA LEU A 138 -15.04 -3.01 -17.13
C LEU A 138 -15.31 -1.65 -17.78
N ARG A 139 -16.06 -1.61 -18.89
CA ARG A 139 -16.46 -0.35 -19.53
C ARG A 139 -17.43 0.46 -18.66
N VAL A 140 -18.40 -0.20 -18.04
CA VAL A 140 -19.34 0.44 -17.10
C VAL A 140 -18.58 1.04 -15.93
N LEU A 141 -17.73 0.25 -15.27
CA LEU A 141 -16.88 0.73 -14.17
C LEU A 141 -15.99 1.90 -14.56
N SER A 142 -15.37 1.83 -15.74
CA SER A 142 -14.51 2.91 -16.24
C SER A 142 -15.28 4.23 -16.39
N LYS A 143 -16.54 4.16 -16.83
CA LYS A 143 -17.42 5.33 -16.94
C LYS A 143 -17.85 5.85 -15.57
N GLN A 144 -18.21 4.96 -14.65
CA GLN A 144 -18.64 5.33 -13.28
C GLN A 144 -17.53 6.00 -12.49
N MET A 145 -16.28 5.62 -12.70
CA MET A 145 -15.11 6.19 -12.01
C MET A 145 -14.85 7.66 -12.42
N GLU A 146 -15.37 8.14 -13.54
CA GLU A 146 -15.22 9.52 -14.03
C GLU A 146 -13.78 10.07 -13.85
N LEU A 147 -12.82 9.33 -14.39
CA LEU A 147 -11.41 9.68 -14.24
C LEU A 147 -11.01 10.83 -15.17
N TYR A 148 -10.01 11.58 -14.74
CA TYR A 148 -9.42 12.64 -15.55
C TYR A 148 -8.56 12.05 -16.67
N PRO A 149 -8.39 12.75 -17.83
CA PRO A 149 -7.69 12.23 -19.01
C PRO A 149 -6.22 11.84 -18.76
N TYR A 150 -5.57 12.39 -17.73
CA TYR A 150 -4.19 12.07 -17.36
C TYR A 150 -4.06 10.84 -16.47
N GLN A 151 -5.16 10.28 -15.97
CA GLN A 151 -5.17 9.15 -15.06
C GLN A 151 -5.21 7.82 -15.83
N GLN A 152 -4.44 6.87 -15.36
CA GLN A 152 -4.46 5.50 -15.88
C GLN A 152 -5.29 4.62 -14.96
N LEU A 153 -6.17 3.79 -15.56
CA LEU A 153 -7.04 2.86 -14.84
C LEU A 153 -6.60 1.42 -15.08
N TYR A 154 -6.45 0.69 -14.00
CA TYR A 154 -6.15 -0.75 -14.02
C TYR A 154 -7.15 -1.51 -13.17
N PHE A 155 -7.37 -2.78 -13.52
CA PHE A 155 -8.22 -3.71 -12.79
C PHE A 155 -7.39 -4.91 -12.35
N THR A 156 -7.58 -5.35 -11.10
CA THR A 156 -6.87 -6.49 -10.55
C THR A 156 -7.83 -7.42 -9.80
N THR A 157 -7.55 -8.72 -9.87
CA THR A 157 -8.25 -9.76 -9.11
C THR A 157 -7.33 -10.35 -8.07
N LEU A 158 -7.89 -10.95 -7.01
CA LEU A 158 -7.12 -11.65 -6.00
C LEU A 158 -6.82 -13.08 -6.46
N ALA A 159 -5.54 -13.43 -6.48
CA ALA A 159 -5.09 -14.80 -6.65
C ALA A 159 -4.48 -15.29 -5.34
N TYR A 160 -5.08 -16.33 -4.75
CA TYR A 160 -4.54 -16.95 -3.54
C TYR A 160 -3.48 -17.98 -3.91
N GLY A 161 -2.30 -17.86 -3.30
CA GLY A 161 -1.23 -18.84 -3.39
C GLY A 161 -1.43 -20.02 -2.43
N LYS A 162 -0.39 -20.82 -2.26
CA LYS A 162 -0.36 -21.90 -1.25
C LYS A 162 -0.30 -21.28 0.15
N LEU A 163 -0.99 -21.92 1.11
CA LEU A 163 -0.83 -21.58 2.52
C LEU A 163 0.57 -21.99 2.99
N HIS A 164 1.24 -21.06 3.65
CA HIS A 164 2.48 -21.34 4.33
C HIS A 164 2.25 -21.29 5.84
N PRO A 165 2.75 -22.25 6.63
CA PRO A 165 2.65 -22.21 8.07
C PRO A 165 3.42 -21.00 8.61
N LEU A 166 2.86 -20.30 9.58
CA LEU A 166 3.51 -19.19 10.28
C LEU A 166 4.70 -19.65 11.15
N PHE A 167 4.68 -20.92 11.53
CA PHE A 167 5.75 -21.55 12.30
C PHE A 167 6.31 -22.73 11.53
N THR A 168 7.61 -22.97 11.63
CA THR A 168 8.37 -23.97 10.88
C THR A 168 8.03 -25.44 11.20
N VAL A 169 6.91 -25.71 11.87
CA VAL A 169 6.45 -27.06 12.24
C VAL A 169 5.18 -27.36 11.43
N GLY A 170 5.35 -28.04 10.30
CA GLY A 170 4.24 -28.60 9.54
C GLY A 170 4.34 -28.43 8.02
N ASN A 171 3.89 -29.44 7.27
CA ASN A 171 3.75 -29.39 5.83
C ASN A 171 2.66 -28.39 5.41
N ALA A 172 2.87 -27.68 4.30
CA ALA A 172 1.90 -26.78 3.72
C ALA A 172 0.55 -27.49 3.49
N VAL A 173 -0.53 -26.96 4.06
CA VAL A 173 -1.87 -27.51 3.88
C VAL A 173 -2.51 -26.86 2.65
N PRO A 174 -2.98 -27.62 1.66
CA PRO A 174 -3.70 -27.07 0.53
C PRO A 174 -5.06 -26.53 0.99
N LEU A 175 -5.40 -25.31 0.55
CA LEU A 175 -6.77 -24.77 0.70
C LEU A 175 -7.73 -25.69 -0.09
N LYS A 176 -8.65 -26.34 0.60
CA LYS A 176 -9.82 -26.94 -0.06
C LYS A 176 -10.68 -25.79 -0.62
N ARG A 177 -10.96 -25.85 -1.92
CA ARG A 177 -11.92 -24.96 -2.59
C ARG A 177 -13.34 -25.24 -2.15
#